data_6b0ca57d197e2a967b78be0f7df3c55a
#
_entry.id   6b0ca57d197e2a967b78be0f7df3c55a
#
_cell.length_a   1.000
_cell.length_b   1.000
_cell.length_c   1.000
_cell.angle_alpha   90.00
_cell.angle_beta   90.00
_cell.angle_gamma   90.00
#
_symmetry.space_group_name_H-M   'P 1'
#
loop_
_entity.id
_entity.type
_entity.pdbx_description
1 polymer ?
#
loop_
_entity_poly.entity_id
_entity_poly.type
_entity_poly.pdbx_seq_one_letter_code
_entity_poly.pdbx_strand_id
1 'polypeptide(L)'
;LIAATDELVKSQFMELFGDPKTNQKGLPILKIGEFGKVKGGKRLPKGESYADHTTNHPYVRVIDMVKHSVTIPALVYLTQATHEKISRYTISSKDVYISIAGTIGQVGAIPDSIDGANLTENAAKIVLNEGAPVDRDYLIWYLSLPAGAEQIEEKTMHTTQPKLALYRIEEIEVLVPPIAEQRSFAAFVQQSDKSKLLISR
;
A
#
# COMPACT_ATOMS: atom_id res chain seq x y z
N LEU A 1 -7.50 22.23 -3.43
CA LEU A 1 -6.18 21.87 -4.01
C LEU A 1 -5.90 20.36 -3.96
N ILE A 2 -6.14 19.66 -2.83
CA ILE A 2 -5.92 18.20 -2.72
C ILE A 2 -6.89 17.45 -3.64
N ALA A 3 -8.18 17.76 -3.59
CA ALA A 3 -9.20 17.15 -4.45
C ALA A 3 -8.92 17.35 -5.95
N ALA A 4 -8.44 18.54 -6.35
CA ALA A 4 -8.12 18.83 -7.75
C ALA A 4 -6.99 17.98 -8.33
N THR A 5 -6.04 17.53 -7.51
CA THR A 5 -4.95 16.68 -7.99
C THR A 5 -5.35 15.20 -8.02
N ASP A 6 -6.17 14.76 -7.08
CA ASP A 6 -6.70 13.40 -7.11
C ASP A 6 -7.60 13.22 -8.36
N GLU A 7 -8.38 14.27 -8.72
CA GLU A 7 -9.13 14.29 -9.98
C GLU A 7 -8.21 14.34 -11.22
N LEU A 8 -7.08 15.06 -11.17
CA LEU A 8 -6.11 15.09 -12.26
C LEU A 8 -5.48 13.71 -12.47
N VAL A 9 -5.07 13.04 -11.37
CA VAL A 9 -4.51 11.68 -11.45
C VAL A 9 -5.51 10.69 -12.00
N LYS A 10 -6.77 10.75 -11.54
CA LYS A 10 -7.86 9.93 -12.06
C LYS A 10 -8.11 10.18 -13.54
N SER A 11 -8.18 11.46 -13.96
CA SER A 11 -8.36 11.84 -15.35
C SER A 11 -7.23 11.32 -16.24
N GLN A 12 -5.97 11.47 -15.80
CA GLN A 12 -4.81 10.97 -16.51
C GLN A 12 -4.80 9.44 -16.61
N PHE A 13 -5.21 8.75 -15.55
CA PHE A 13 -5.36 7.29 -15.57
C PHE A 13 -6.40 6.87 -16.62
N MET A 14 -7.56 7.51 -16.61
CA MET A 14 -8.65 7.21 -17.56
C MET A 14 -8.27 7.50 -19.02
N GLU A 15 -7.51 8.56 -19.26
CA GLU A 15 -6.99 8.91 -20.61
C GLU A 15 -6.00 7.85 -21.10
N LEU A 16 -5.04 7.46 -20.26
CA LEU A 16 -3.98 6.52 -20.63
C LEU A 16 -4.50 5.07 -20.75
N PHE A 17 -5.30 4.62 -19.79
CA PHE A 17 -5.63 3.20 -19.64
C PHE A 17 -7.13 2.89 -19.86
N GLY A 18 -7.98 3.91 -19.87
CA GLY A 18 -9.43 3.73 -19.94
C GLY A 18 -10.06 3.35 -18.61
N ASP A 19 -11.35 3.03 -18.64
CA ASP A 19 -12.08 2.59 -17.47
C ASP A 19 -11.78 1.10 -17.19
N PRO A 20 -11.19 0.76 -16.02
CA PRO A 20 -10.89 -0.63 -15.67
C PRO A 20 -12.12 -1.56 -15.66
N LYS A 21 -13.31 -1.03 -15.38
CA LYS A 21 -14.55 -1.82 -15.36
C LYS A 21 -14.98 -2.29 -16.74
N THR A 22 -14.83 -1.45 -17.75
CA THR A 22 -15.23 -1.75 -19.13
C THR A 22 -14.08 -2.27 -19.97
N ASN A 23 -12.83 -1.96 -19.58
CA ASN A 23 -11.59 -2.34 -20.25
C ASN A 23 -11.67 -2.19 -21.80
N GLN A 24 -12.14 -1.05 -22.27
CA GLN A 24 -12.34 -0.82 -23.70
C GLN A 24 -11.05 -0.90 -24.53
N LYS A 25 -9.89 -0.73 -23.88
CA LYS A 25 -8.57 -0.86 -24.53
C LYS A 25 -8.07 -2.31 -24.62
N GLY A 26 -8.79 -3.26 -24.01
CA GLY A 26 -8.42 -4.68 -24.03
C GLY A 26 -7.08 -4.98 -23.34
N LEU A 27 -6.71 -4.21 -22.30
CA LEU A 27 -5.50 -4.41 -21.56
C LEU A 27 -5.57 -5.70 -20.73
N PRO A 28 -4.45 -6.39 -20.45
CA PRO A 28 -4.44 -7.54 -19.57
C PRO A 28 -4.98 -7.20 -18.17
N ILE A 29 -5.73 -8.11 -17.59
CA ILE A 29 -6.19 -8.05 -16.20
C ILE A 29 -5.59 -9.25 -15.47
N LEU A 30 -4.90 -9.02 -14.36
CA LEU A 30 -4.30 -10.05 -13.53
C LEU A 30 -4.76 -9.89 -12.09
N LYS A 31 -4.92 -10.98 -11.37
CA LYS A 31 -5.12 -10.96 -9.92
C LYS A 31 -3.80 -10.71 -9.20
N ILE A 32 -3.83 -10.02 -8.07
CA ILE A 32 -2.62 -9.77 -7.26
C ILE A 32 -1.88 -11.07 -6.96
N GLY A 33 -2.58 -12.16 -6.66
CA GLY A 33 -1.99 -13.48 -6.40
C GLY A 33 -1.21 -14.10 -7.56
N GLU A 34 -1.41 -13.62 -8.80
CA GLU A 34 -0.68 -14.10 -9.98
C GLU A 34 0.70 -13.46 -10.10
N PHE A 35 0.88 -12.23 -9.62
CA PHE A 35 2.14 -11.49 -9.73
C PHE A 35 2.77 -11.10 -8.38
N GLY A 36 2.14 -11.47 -7.26
CA GLY A 36 2.62 -11.16 -5.91
C GLY A 36 2.08 -12.11 -4.86
N LYS A 37 2.55 -11.95 -3.63
CA LYS A 37 2.08 -12.69 -2.45
C LYS A 37 1.66 -11.71 -1.36
N VAL A 38 0.53 -11.99 -0.71
CA VAL A 38 0.03 -11.18 0.40
C VAL A 38 0.44 -11.81 1.72
N LYS A 39 1.08 -11.02 2.59
CA LYS A 39 1.55 -11.46 3.90
C LYS A 39 1.07 -10.48 4.98
N GLY A 40 0.55 -11.00 6.08
CA GLY A 40 0.10 -10.18 7.22
C GLY A 40 1.25 -9.73 8.10
N GLY A 41 1.02 -8.63 8.83
CA GLY A 41 1.86 -8.21 9.94
C GLY A 41 1.56 -8.97 11.25
N LYS A 42 2.12 -8.52 12.35
CA LYS A 42 2.00 -9.16 13.67
C LYS A 42 1.90 -8.11 14.77
N ARG A 43 0.95 -8.32 15.72
CA ARG A 43 0.90 -7.51 16.95
C ARG A 43 2.08 -7.80 17.86
N LEU A 44 2.33 -6.90 18.79
CA LEU A 44 3.30 -7.15 19.85
C LEU A 44 2.97 -8.47 20.56
N PRO A 45 3.98 -9.29 20.87
CA PRO A 45 3.80 -10.45 21.72
C PRO A 45 3.23 -10.06 23.09
N LYS A 46 2.48 -10.97 23.71
CA LYS A 46 1.88 -10.73 25.04
C LYS A 46 2.96 -10.39 26.07
N GLY A 47 2.77 -9.30 26.79
CA GLY A 47 3.71 -8.81 27.80
C GLY A 47 4.82 -7.91 27.27
N GLU A 48 4.92 -7.74 25.95
CA GLU A 48 5.88 -6.78 25.35
C GLU A 48 5.25 -5.38 25.25
N SER A 49 6.12 -4.37 25.25
CA SER A 49 5.78 -2.95 25.06
C SER A 49 6.69 -2.34 24.00
N TYR A 50 6.30 -1.16 23.51
CA TYR A 50 7.18 -0.36 22.67
C TYR A 50 8.40 0.10 23.48
N ALA A 51 9.51 0.32 22.81
CA ALA A 51 10.68 0.97 23.40
C ALA A 51 10.32 2.42 23.77
N ASP A 52 10.93 2.94 24.82
CA ASP A 52 10.78 4.31 25.30
C ASP A 52 11.68 5.31 24.54
N HIS A 53 12.48 4.82 23.63
CA HIS A 53 13.42 5.59 22.79
C HIS A 53 13.45 5.05 21.35
N THR A 54 14.05 5.81 20.45
CA THR A 54 14.31 5.38 19.08
C THR A 54 15.33 4.25 19.03
N THR A 55 14.99 3.17 18.34
CA THR A 55 15.86 2.02 18.08
C THR A 55 16.01 1.79 16.56
N ASN A 56 16.74 0.76 16.17
CA ASN A 56 16.84 0.32 14.77
C ASN A 56 15.63 -0.50 14.30
N HIS A 57 14.57 -0.64 15.13
CA HIS A 57 13.42 -1.48 14.86
C HIS A 57 12.12 -0.68 14.90
N PRO A 58 11.84 0.16 13.87
CA PRO A 58 10.57 0.84 13.77
C PRO A 58 9.43 -0.15 13.61
N TYR A 59 8.25 0.20 14.15
CA TYR A 59 7.04 -0.59 14.05
C TYR A 59 5.93 0.28 13.45
N VAL A 60 5.46 -0.12 12.27
CA VAL A 60 4.46 0.60 11.48
C VAL A 60 3.06 0.15 11.87
N ARG A 61 2.23 1.10 12.33
CA ARG A 61 0.82 0.90 12.68
C ARG A 61 -0.07 1.53 11.59
N VAL A 62 -1.35 1.18 11.56
CA VAL A 62 -2.32 1.78 10.62
C VAL A 62 -2.43 3.29 10.81
N ILE A 63 -2.34 3.79 12.05
CA ILE A 63 -2.37 5.24 12.33
C ILE A 63 -1.17 6.00 11.74
N ASP A 64 -0.07 5.32 11.48
CA ASP A 64 1.13 5.92 10.91
C ASP A 64 1.05 6.00 9.37
N MET A 65 0.11 5.29 8.74
CA MET A 65 -0.08 5.25 7.29
C MET A 65 -0.81 6.49 6.80
N VAL A 66 -0.21 7.25 5.89
CA VAL A 66 -0.77 8.49 5.36
C VAL A 66 -0.42 8.67 3.88
N LYS A 67 -1.43 8.94 3.06
CA LYS A 67 -1.25 9.33 1.64
C LYS A 67 -0.15 8.56 0.91
N HIS A 68 -0.27 7.25 0.84
CA HIS A 68 0.65 6.35 0.15
C HIS A 68 2.05 6.24 0.79
N SER A 69 2.24 6.75 2.01
CA SER A 69 3.49 6.73 2.77
C SER A 69 3.24 6.55 4.26
N VAL A 70 4.25 6.78 5.10
CA VAL A 70 4.19 6.65 6.55
C VAL A 70 4.74 7.90 7.22
N THR A 71 4.07 8.34 8.29
CA THR A 71 4.52 9.49 9.10
C THR A 71 5.63 9.06 10.05
N ILE A 72 6.89 9.33 9.70
CA ILE A 72 8.07 8.91 10.47
C ILE A 72 8.12 9.49 11.89
N PRO A 73 7.88 10.80 12.14
CA PRO A 73 8.01 11.37 13.48
C PRO A 73 7.09 10.76 14.54
N ALA A 74 6.01 10.09 14.14
CA ALA A 74 5.05 9.48 15.04
C ALA A 74 5.27 7.97 15.25
N LEU A 75 6.30 7.38 14.62
CA LEU A 75 6.58 5.95 14.74
C LEU A 75 6.94 5.56 16.16
N VAL A 76 6.51 4.37 16.53
CA VAL A 76 6.98 3.66 17.72
C VAL A 76 8.07 2.67 17.33
N TYR A 77 8.85 2.25 18.31
CA TYR A 77 9.99 1.37 18.09
C TYR A 77 9.92 0.14 18.97
N LEU A 78 10.54 -0.93 18.54
CA LEU A 78 10.68 -2.17 19.30
C LEU A 78 12.06 -2.25 19.91
N THR A 79 12.16 -2.94 21.06
CA THR A 79 13.47 -3.39 21.56
C THR A 79 14.02 -4.49 20.64
N GLN A 80 15.33 -4.73 20.67
CA GLN A 80 15.96 -5.84 19.93
C GLN A 80 15.28 -7.18 20.27
N ALA A 81 15.04 -7.45 21.53
CA ALA A 81 14.42 -8.70 22.00
C ALA A 81 12.98 -8.87 21.50
N THR A 82 12.19 -7.79 21.43
CA THR A 82 10.83 -7.83 20.89
C THR A 82 10.85 -8.02 19.38
N HIS A 83 11.75 -7.31 18.68
CA HIS A 83 11.93 -7.48 17.23
C HIS A 83 12.25 -8.93 16.87
N GLU A 84 13.19 -9.57 17.54
CA GLU A 84 13.60 -10.95 17.28
C GLU A 84 12.42 -11.94 17.33
N LYS A 85 11.47 -11.75 18.25
CA LYS A 85 10.28 -12.59 18.38
C LYS A 85 9.33 -12.49 17.18
N ILE A 86 9.34 -11.36 16.48
CA ILE A 86 8.46 -11.10 15.33
C ILE A 86 9.22 -10.66 14.05
N SER A 87 10.49 -11.02 13.94
CA SER A 87 11.41 -10.61 12.85
C SER A 87 10.95 -11.02 11.45
N ARG A 88 10.09 -12.05 11.34
CA ARG A 88 9.51 -12.46 10.05
C ARG A 88 8.38 -11.57 9.54
N TYR A 89 7.88 -10.67 10.40
CA TYR A 89 6.74 -9.79 10.10
C TYR A 89 7.21 -8.36 9.83
N THR A 90 8.20 -8.25 8.96
CA THR A 90 8.75 -6.97 8.49
C THR A 90 8.17 -6.59 7.14
N ILE A 91 8.31 -5.33 6.77
CA ILE A 91 7.95 -4.78 5.47
C ILE A 91 9.17 -4.12 4.84
N SER A 92 9.37 -4.33 3.53
CA SER A 92 10.40 -3.65 2.75
C SER A 92 9.81 -2.41 2.06
N SER A 93 10.68 -1.44 1.78
CA SER A 93 10.34 -0.28 0.94
C SER A 93 9.94 -0.67 -0.50
N LYS A 94 10.22 -1.91 -0.91
CA LYS A 94 9.78 -2.48 -2.19
C LYS A 94 8.38 -3.10 -2.15
N ASP A 95 7.84 -3.35 -0.96
CA ASP A 95 6.52 -3.91 -0.76
C ASP A 95 5.44 -2.80 -0.83
N VAL A 96 4.19 -3.20 -1.11
CA VAL A 96 3.02 -2.34 -0.97
C VAL A 96 2.28 -2.72 0.30
N TYR A 97 2.07 -1.79 1.24
CA TYR A 97 1.19 -2.06 2.37
C TYR A 97 -0.27 -1.83 2.01
N ILE A 98 -1.16 -2.53 2.68
CA ILE A 98 -2.60 -2.30 2.71
C ILE A 98 -3.12 -2.52 4.12
N SER A 99 -3.87 -1.57 4.67
CA SER A 99 -4.53 -1.72 5.96
C SER A 99 -5.73 -2.66 5.82
N ILE A 100 -5.87 -3.62 6.75
CA ILE A 100 -6.87 -4.70 6.68
C ILE A 100 -7.86 -4.71 7.86
N ALA A 101 -7.66 -3.86 8.85
CA ALA A 101 -8.55 -3.67 9.98
C ALA A 101 -8.42 -2.23 10.51
N GLY A 102 -9.47 -1.74 11.18
CA GLY A 102 -9.58 -0.32 11.54
C GLY A 102 -9.97 0.51 10.32
N THR A 103 -9.12 1.44 9.91
CA THR A 103 -9.29 2.14 8.63
C THR A 103 -8.78 1.22 7.51
N ILE A 104 -9.69 0.50 6.86
CA ILE A 104 -9.35 -0.48 5.81
C ILE A 104 -9.07 0.24 4.49
N GLY A 105 -8.14 -0.29 3.68
CA GLY A 105 -7.88 0.17 2.32
C GLY A 105 -6.90 1.34 2.21
N GLN A 106 -6.17 1.69 3.28
CA GLN A 106 -5.02 2.58 3.15
C GLN A 106 -3.88 1.84 2.47
N VAL A 107 -3.45 2.32 1.32
CA VAL A 107 -2.42 1.68 0.48
C VAL A 107 -1.22 2.60 0.33
N GLY A 108 -0.02 2.04 0.33
CA GLY A 108 1.21 2.80 0.12
C GLY A 108 2.46 1.96 0.26
N ALA A 109 3.61 2.64 0.33
CA ALA A 109 4.90 2.04 0.63
C ALA A 109 5.58 2.76 1.79
N ILE A 110 6.45 2.06 2.50
CA ILE A 110 7.32 2.68 3.49
C ILE A 110 8.51 3.36 2.81
N PRO A 111 9.03 4.48 3.35
CA PRO A 111 10.25 5.08 2.85
C PRO A 111 11.49 4.21 3.15
N ASP A 112 12.53 4.35 2.33
CA ASP A 112 13.78 3.59 2.46
C ASP A 112 14.46 3.78 3.83
N SER A 113 14.25 4.92 4.47
CA SER A 113 14.82 5.21 5.81
C SER A 113 14.32 4.28 6.92
N ILE A 114 13.23 3.55 6.70
CA ILE A 114 12.68 2.57 7.65
C ILE A 114 12.50 1.19 6.98
N ASP A 115 13.30 0.89 5.95
CA ASP A 115 13.29 -0.43 5.30
C ASP A 115 13.51 -1.54 6.34
N GLY A 116 12.72 -2.60 6.27
CA GLY A 116 12.74 -3.67 7.25
C GLY A 116 11.95 -3.40 8.54
N ALA A 117 11.18 -2.33 8.63
CA ALA A 117 10.29 -2.06 9.75
C ALA A 117 9.33 -3.23 10.03
N ASN A 118 9.00 -3.47 11.30
CA ASN A 118 7.95 -4.42 11.65
C ASN A 118 6.56 -3.85 11.28
N LEU A 119 5.65 -4.72 10.84
CA LEU A 119 4.30 -4.34 10.39
C LEU A 119 3.25 -4.86 11.38
N THR A 120 2.27 -4.01 11.71
CA THR A 120 1.14 -4.36 12.58
C THR A 120 0.26 -5.47 11.99
N GLU A 121 -0.44 -6.23 12.84
CA GLU A 121 -1.44 -7.24 12.45
C GLU A 121 -2.68 -6.65 11.73
N ASN A 122 -2.88 -5.34 11.84
CA ASN A 122 -3.98 -4.63 11.19
C ASN A 122 -3.64 -4.18 9.76
N ALA A 123 -2.47 -4.58 9.28
CA ALA A 123 -2.04 -4.37 7.89
C ALA A 123 -1.44 -5.64 7.29
N ALA A 124 -1.47 -5.68 5.98
CA ALA A 124 -0.79 -6.66 5.16
C ALA A 124 0.20 -5.96 4.22
N LYS A 125 1.10 -6.74 3.63
CA LYS A 125 1.98 -6.31 2.57
C LYS A 125 1.81 -7.19 1.33
N ILE A 126 1.88 -6.59 0.17
CA ILE A 126 1.93 -7.25 -1.13
C ILE A 126 3.40 -7.26 -1.55
N VAL A 127 3.97 -8.44 -1.65
CA VAL A 127 5.36 -8.68 -2.09
C VAL A 127 5.30 -9.06 -3.56
N LEU A 128 5.76 -8.20 -4.44
CA LEU A 128 5.79 -8.49 -5.88
C LEU A 128 6.80 -9.60 -6.17
N ASN A 129 6.44 -10.50 -7.07
CA ASN A 129 7.34 -11.55 -7.54
C ASN A 129 8.49 -10.92 -8.36
N GLU A 130 9.63 -11.59 -8.41
CA GLU A 130 10.70 -11.20 -9.32
C GLU A 130 10.22 -11.24 -10.77
N GLY A 131 10.45 -10.16 -11.51
CA GLY A 131 9.95 -10.04 -12.88
C GLY A 131 8.45 -9.81 -13.01
N ALA A 132 7.75 -9.46 -11.94
CA ALA A 132 6.32 -9.14 -12.01
C ALA A 132 6.04 -8.08 -13.09
N PRO A 133 4.95 -8.24 -13.87
CA PRO A 133 4.58 -7.29 -14.92
C PRO A 133 3.92 -6.01 -14.37
N VAL A 134 3.97 -5.81 -13.06
CA VAL A 134 3.33 -4.70 -12.34
C VAL A 134 4.37 -3.89 -11.59
N ASP A 135 4.37 -2.59 -11.82
CA ASP A 135 5.19 -1.63 -11.07
C ASP A 135 4.58 -1.34 -9.69
N ARG A 136 5.41 -1.24 -8.64
CA ARG A 136 4.97 -0.99 -7.27
C ARG A 136 4.16 0.30 -7.13
N ASP A 137 4.67 1.39 -7.67
CA ASP A 137 4.06 2.71 -7.51
C ASP A 137 2.78 2.82 -8.34
N TYR A 138 2.73 2.18 -9.51
CA TYR A 138 1.50 2.00 -10.28
C TYR A 138 0.45 1.23 -9.48
N LEU A 139 0.82 0.11 -8.83
CA LEU A 139 -0.10 -0.70 -8.03
C LEU A 139 -0.69 0.10 -6.87
N ILE A 140 0.13 0.90 -6.16
CA ILE A 140 -0.33 1.78 -5.08
C ILE A 140 -1.43 2.72 -5.59
N TRP A 141 -1.20 3.35 -6.73
CA TRP A 141 -2.18 4.27 -7.31
C TRP A 141 -3.41 3.55 -7.82
N TYR A 142 -3.26 2.43 -8.52
CA TYR A 142 -4.38 1.63 -8.99
C TYR A 142 -5.33 1.25 -7.85
N LEU A 143 -4.78 0.74 -6.74
CA LEU A 143 -5.57 0.33 -5.57
C LEU A 143 -6.24 1.51 -4.86
N SER A 144 -5.71 2.72 -5.01
CA SER A 144 -6.25 3.95 -4.43
C SER A 144 -7.28 4.65 -5.32
N LEU A 145 -7.30 4.35 -6.63
CA LEU A 145 -8.31 4.84 -7.56
C LEU A 145 -9.65 4.10 -7.37
N PRO A 146 -10.77 4.67 -7.85
CA PRO A 146 -12.10 4.10 -7.62
C PRO A 146 -12.20 2.61 -7.92
N ALA A 147 -11.63 2.14 -9.03
CA ALA A 147 -11.71 0.73 -9.43
C ALA A 147 -11.03 -0.23 -8.43
N GLY A 148 -9.90 0.15 -7.87
CA GLY A 148 -9.22 -0.63 -6.83
C GLY A 148 -9.91 -0.50 -5.47
N ALA A 149 -10.26 0.73 -5.08
CA ALA A 149 -10.92 1.01 -3.81
C ALA A 149 -12.28 0.31 -3.68
N GLU A 150 -13.08 0.28 -4.74
CA GLU A 150 -14.35 -0.45 -4.77
C GLU A 150 -14.15 -1.96 -4.59
N GLN A 151 -13.16 -2.57 -5.23
CA GLN A 151 -12.86 -3.98 -5.03
C GLN A 151 -12.41 -4.28 -3.59
N ILE A 152 -11.62 -3.38 -2.98
CA ILE A 152 -11.23 -3.50 -1.57
C ILE A 152 -12.47 -3.48 -0.67
N GLU A 153 -13.39 -2.55 -0.91
CA GLU A 153 -14.64 -2.43 -0.16
C GLU A 153 -15.52 -3.68 -0.34
N GLU A 154 -15.76 -4.13 -1.57
CA GLU A 154 -16.54 -5.32 -1.88
C GLU A 154 -15.98 -6.61 -1.24
N LYS A 155 -14.66 -6.72 -1.18
CA LYS A 155 -13.96 -7.86 -0.59
C LYS A 155 -13.81 -7.77 0.93
N THR A 156 -14.13 -6.61 1.52
CA THR A 156 -14.12 -6.44 2.98
C THR A 156 -15.33 -7.14 3.61
N MET A 157 -15.09 -7.91 4.65
CA MET A 157 -16.16 -8.55 5.41
C MET A 157 -16.82 -7.54 6.35
N HIS A 158 -18.09 -7.23 6.10
CA HIS A 158 -18.89 -6.31 6.91
C HIS A 158 -19.51 -7.06 8.11
N THR A 159 -18.68 -7.31 9.13
CA THR A 159 -19.08 -7.86 10.43
C THR A 159 -19.03 -6.76 11.49
N THR A 160 -19.30 -7.08 12.76
CA THR A 160 -19.13 -6.15 13.90
C THR A 160 -17.72 -5.55 13.95
N GLN A 161 -16.72 -6.28 13.47
CA GLN A 161 -15.35 -5.81 13.27
C GLN A 161 -14.95 -6.06 11.81
N PRO A 162 -15.14 -5.08 10.91
CA PRO A 162 -14.80 -5.25 9.50
C PRO A 162 -13.35 -5.68 9.32
N LYS A 163 -13.11 -6.59 8.40
CA LYS A 163 -11.77 -7.09 8.09
C LYS A 163 -11.65 -7.52 6.64
N LEU A 164 -10.52 -7.15 6.04
CA LEU A 164 -10.11 -7.61 4.72
C LEU A 164 -9.15 -8.81 4.86
N ALA A 165 -9.58 -9.99 4.41
CA ALA A 165 -8.76 -11.21 4.51
C ALA A 165 -7.63 -11.21 3.46
N LEU A 166 -6.47 -11.80 3.81
CA LEU A 166 -5.29 -11.81 2.93
C LEU A 166 -5.58 -12.45 1.57
N TYR A 167 -6.26 -13.60 1.55
CA TYR A 167 -6.61 -14.28 0.29
C TYR A 167 -7.54 -13.45 -0.60
N ARG A 168 -8.38 -12.59 -0.02
CA ARG A 168 -9.25 -11.70 -0.77
C ARG A 168 -8.50 -10.55 -1.42
N ILE A 169 -7.39 -10.12 -0.83
CA ILE A 169 -6.49 -9.16 -1.47
C ILE A 169 -5.82 -9.80 -2.70
N GLU A 170 -5.45 -11.08 -2.61
CA GLU A 170 -4.88 -11.82 -3.75
C GLU A 170 -5.87 -11.97 -4.92
N GLU A 171 -7.17 -11.87 -4.66
CA GLU A 171 -8.24 -11.92 -5.67
C GLU A 171 -8.58 -10.55 -6.28
N ILE A 172 -7.96 -9.46 -5.86
CA ILE A 172 -8.16 -8.14 -6.46
C ILE A 172 -7.59 -8.16 -7.88
N GLU A 173 -8.42 -7.74 -8.83
CA GLU A 173 -8.06 -7.65 -10.25
C GLU A 173 -7.41 -6.30 -10.54
N VAL A 174 -6.28 -6.33 -11.23
CA VAL A 174 -5.48 -5.16 -11.59
C VAL A 174 -5.35 -5.11 -13.10
N LEU A 175 -5.67 -3.95 -13.68
CA LEU A 175 -5.41 -3.67 -15.08
C LEU A 175 -3.90 -3.48 -15.26
N VAL A 176 -3.30 -4.22 -16.20
CA VAL A 176 -1.83 -4.30 -16.36
C VAL A 176 -1.40 -3.79 -17.73
N PRO A 177 -1.27 -2.46 -17.93
CA PRO A 177 -0.68 -1.91 -19.14
C PRO A 177 0.80 -2.30 -19.27
N PRO A 178 1.44 -2.03 -20.41
CA PRO A 178 2.89 -2.20 -20.56
C PRO A 178 3.67 -1.50 -19.44
N ILE A 179 4.71 -2.16 -18.90
CA ILE A 179 5.46 -1.69 -17.72
C ILE A 179 6.04 -0.27 -17.89
N ALA A 180 6.41 0.11 -19.13
CA ALA A 180 6.89 1.45 -19.43
C ALA A 180 5.81 2.53 -19.22
N GLU A 181 4.57 2.21 -19.59
CA GLU A 181 3.42 3.12 -19.40
C GLU A 181 3.04 3.23 -17.92
N GLN A 182 3.08 2.12 -17.16
CA GLN A 182 2.89 2.13 -15.72
C GLN A 182 3.89 3.05 -15.02
N ARG A 183 5.17 2.95 -15.37
CA ARG A 183 6.24 3.81 -14.82
C ARG A 183 6.08 5.27 -15.21
N SER A 184 5.68 5.55 -16.44
CA SER A 184 5.40 6.92 -16.91
C SER A 184 4.25 7.55 -16.12
N PHE A 185 3.17 6.79 -15.89
CA PHE A 185 2.07 7.24 -15.05
C PHE A 185 2.51 7.49 -13.60
N ALA A 186 3.25 6.57 -12.98
CA ALA A 186 3.76 6.73 -11.62
C ALA A 186 4.67 7.97 -11.49
N ALA A 187 5.53 8.23 -12.46
CA ALA A 187 6.37 9.41 -12.50
C ALA A 187 5.55 10.71 -12.62
N PHE A 188 4.52 10.73 -13.46
CA PHE A 188 3.58 11.86 -13.58
C PHE A 188 2.93 12.19 -12.24
N VAL A 189 2.45 11.16 -11.53
CA VAL A 189 1.80 11.35 -10.24
C VAL A 189 2.76 11.89 -9.18
N GLN A 190 3.98 11.34 -9.11
CA GLN A 190 5.02 11.84 -8.19
C GLN A 190 5.36 13.31 -8.44
N GLN A 191 5.42 13.75 -9.70
CA GLN A 191 5.63 15.16 -10.04
C GLN A 191 4.46 16.05 -9.60
N SER A 192 3.23 15.58 -9.80
CA SER A 192 2.02 16.27 -9.38
C SER A 192 1.96 16.48 -7.86
N ASP A 193 2.36 15.47 -7.09
CA ASP A 193 2.41 15.57 -5.62
C ASP A 193 3.54 16.49 -5.11
N LYS A 194 4.72 16.48 -5.74
CA LYS A 194 5.83 17.41 -5.42
C LYS A 194 5.45 18.86 -5.69
N SER A 195 4.76 19.12 -6.78
CA SER A 195 4.29 20.48 -7.14
C SER A 195 3.32 21.04 -6.10
N LYS A 196 2.49 20.19 -5.46
CA LYS A 196 1.61 20.58 -4.35
C LYS A 196 2.38 21.11 -3.14
N LEU A 197 3.45 20.41 -2.75
CA LEU A 197 4.25 20.77 -1.58
C LEU A 197 4.96 22.13 -1.75
N LEU A 198 5.24 22.53 -2.99
CA LEU A 198 5.88 23.83 -3.30
C LEU A 198 4.88 24.99 -3.28
N ILE A 199 3.61 24.75 -3.60
CA ILE A 199 2.56 25.79 -3.66
C ILE A 199 1.90 26.02 -2.29
N SER A 200 2.05 25.08 -1.35
CA SER A 200 1.46 25.14 0.01
C SER A 200 2.40 25.77 1.07
N ARG A 201 3.54 26.29 0.65
CA ARG A 201 4.47 27.10 1.46
C ARG A 201 4.35 28.58 1.12
#